data_57f473d342eb1be42b4b7520f19bd744
#
_entry.id   57f473d342eb1be42b4b7520f19bd744
#
_cell.length_a   1.000
_cell.length_b   1.000
_cell.length_c   1.000
_cell.angle_alpha   90.00
_cell.angle_beta   90.00
_cell.angle_gamma   90.00
#
_symmetry.space_group_name_H-M   'P 1'
#
loop_
_entity.id
_entity.type
_entity.pdbx_description
1 polymer ?
#
loop_
_entity_poly.entity_id
_entity_poly.type
_entity_poly.pdbx_seq_one_letter_code
_entity_poly.pdbx_strand_id
1 'polypeptide(L)'
;VGSEMCIRDRDNIDTQARKDTEKSLMAYRQSLQDGLPVAQAEQRLAEAKVKLDQASKLLGSDGLSWSLSYISGLLILLREGLEAILVLAAILAFLRNTGQQSAVRSVNIGWALALVAGFGTWALAAYVIDVGGAQRELLEGCTALFAAVMVLWLGVWMHDRRHAAAWQDYIKSSLVSGGGRFGFAMLAFFSVYRELFEVILFYETLWLQAGPAGHQAVLAGGATALVLLVGLAWVILRGSAKLPLSLFFSINAALLCALSVVFAGHGVKALQEAGVLGTRPVAFFEFDWLGIHADAYSLAAQAVALLAILVLYGRSRLAEKRRAAV
;
A
#
# COMPACT_ATOMS: atom_id res chain seq x y z
N VAL A 1 18.23 -30.15 11.57
CA VAL A 1 18.99 -30.85 10.48
C VAL A 1 18.27 -30.67 9.12
N GLY A 2 16.93 -30.55 9.08
CA GLY A 2 16.18 -30.40 7.81
C GLY A 2 16.15 -28.96 7.24
N SER A 3 16.26 -27.91 8.06
CA SER A 3 16.14 -26.53 7.62
C SER A 3 17.44 -25.94 7.03
N GLU A 4 18.58 -26.39 7.51
CA GLU A 4 19.88 -25.93 6.98
C GLU A 4 20.19 -26.48 5.57
N MET A 5 19.65 -27.68 5.25
CA MET A 5 19.84 -28.27 3.92
C MET A 5 19.03 -27.54 2.84
N CYS A 6 17.83 -27.04 3.16
CA CYS A 6 17.01 -26.23 2.23
C CYS A 6 17.61 -24.86 1.93
N ILE A 7 18.23 -24.20 2.92
CA ILE A 7 18.87 -22.89 2.74
C ILE A 7 20.12 -23.02 1.87
N ARG A 8 20.94 -24.05 2.14
CA ARG A 8 22.17 -24.32 1.37
C ARG A 8 21.89 -24.76 -0.09
N ASP A 9 20.78 -25.49 -0.32
CA ASP A 9 20.36 -25.88 -1.67
C ASP A 9 19.85 -24.66 -2.49
N ARG A 10 19.14 -23.70 -1.86
CA ARG A 10 18.64 -22.51 -2.53
C ARG A 10 19.77 -21.57 -2.93
N ASP A 11 20.75 -21.33 -2.07
CA ASP A 11 21.94 -20.54 -2.38
C ASP A 11 22.81 -21.18 -3.49
N ASN A 12 22.85 -22.52 -3.54
CA ASN A 12 23.55 -23.24 -4.61
C ASN A 12 22.80 -23.18 -5.94
N ILE A 13 21.47 -23.20 -5.95
CA ILE A 13 20.66 -23.09 -7.18
C ILE A 13 20.79 -21.71 -7.78
N ASP A 14 20.69 -20.64 -6.98
CA ASP A 14 20.85 -19.26 -7.43
C ASP A 14 22.27 -19.00 -7.97
N THR A 15 23.28 -19.48 -7.27
CA THR A 15 24.69 -19.38 -7.70
C THR A 15 24.96 -20.14 -8.99
N GLN A 16 24.35 -21.31 -9.18
CA GLN A 16 24.51 -22.10 -10.40
C GLN A 16 23.78 -21.47 -11.58
N ALA A 17 22.53 -21.01 -11.40
CA ALA A 17 21.75 -20.32 -12.42
C ALA A 17 22.45 -19.04 -12.89
N ARG A 18 23.05 -18.28 -11.96
CA ARG A 18 23.85 -17.10 -12.28
C ARG A 18 25.08 -17.46 -13.12
N LYS A 19 25.86 -18.46 -12.71
CA LYS A 19 27.03 -18.92 -13.44
C LYS A 19 26.68 -19.44 -14.84
N ASP A 20 25.59 -20.16 -14.99
CA ASP A 20 25.14 -20.70 -16.26
C ASP A 20 24.68 -19.57 -17.21
N THR A 21 24.00 -18.54 -16.66
CA THR A 21 23.60 -17.36 -17.40
C THR A 21 24.81 -16.53 -17.84
N GLU A 22 25.74 -16.23 -16.93
CA GLU A 22 27.01 -15.54 -17.24
C GLU A 22 27.80 -16.26 -18.34
N LYS A 23 27.93 -17.59 -18.23
CA LYS A 23 28.62 -18.43 -19.20
C LYS A 23 27.98 -18.38 -20.59
N SER A 24 26.66 -18.43 -20.66
CA SER A 24 25.93 -18.37 -21.95
C SER A 24 26.03 -16.98 -22.58
N LEU A 25 26.00 -15.90 -21.82
CA LEU A 25 26.19 -14.52 -22.27
C LEU A 25 27.63 -14.30 -22.75
N MET A 26 28.63 -14.83 -22.03
CA MET A 26 30.02 -14.77 -22.47
C MET A 26 30.25 -15.55 -23.76
N ALA A 27 29.65 -16.73 -23.91
CA ALA A 27 29.73 -17.52 -25.14
C ALA A 27 29.13 -16.78 -26.36
N TYR A 28 28.00 -16.07 -26.14
CA TYR A 28 27.41 -15.21 -27.16
C TYR A 28 28.34 -14.04 -27.51
N ARG A 29 28.87 -13.33 -26.52
CA ARG A 29 29.85 -12.25 -26.74
C ARG A 29 31.07 -12.72 -27.49
N GLN A 30 31.64 -13.88 -27.12
CA GLN A 30 32.78 -14.49 -27.77
C GLN A 30 32.50 -14.80 -29.27
N SER A 31 31.30 -15.35 -29.57
CA SER A 31 30.88 -15.65 -30.93
C SER A 31 30.85 -14.41 -31.85
N LEU A 32 30.51 -13.25 -31.30
CA LEU A 32 30.53 -11.97 -32.01
C LEU A 32 31.96 -11.45 -32.21
N GLN A 33 32.84 -11.62 -31.21
CA GLN A 33 34.24 -11.22 -31.28
C GLN A 33 35.05 -12.07 -32.28
N ASP A 34 34.74 -13.37 -32.31
CA ASP A 34 35.43 -14.31 -33.22
C ASP A 34 34.87 -14.28 -34.65
N GLY A 35 33.86 -13.42 -34.94
CA GLY A 35 33.26 -13.25 -36.25
C GLY A 35 32.58 -14.51 -36.80
N LEU A 36 31.99 -15.32 -35.91
CA LEU A 36 31.29 -16.56 -36.32
C LEU A 36 30.09 -16.25 -37.25
N PRO A 37 29.68 -17.21 -38.11
CA PRO A 37 28.54 -17.07 -38.98
C PRO A 37 27.28 -16.65 -38.18
N VAL A 38 26.48 -15.75 -38.78
CA VAL A 38 25.29 -15.15 -38.13
C VAL A 38 24.36 -16.22 -37.52
N ALA A 39 24.14 -17.34 -38.22
CA ALA A 39 23.30 -18.43 -37.73
C ALA A 39 23.80 -19.04 -36.40
N GLN A 40 25.15 -19.12 -36.22
CA GLN A 40 25.71 -19.63 -34.96
C GLN A 40 25.63 -18.58 -33.83
N ALA A 41 25.81 -17.30 -34.15
CA ALA A 41 25.61 -16.22 -33.19
C ALA A 41 24.15 -16.13 -32.74
N GLU A 42 23.19 -16.29 -33.65
CA GLU A 42 21.74 -16.35 -33.30
C GLU A 42 21.38 -17.54 -32.40
N GLN A 43 21.98 -18.71 -32.67
CA GLN A 43 21.80 -19.89 -31.81
C GLN A 43 22.32 -19.63 -30.40
N ARG A 44 23.52 -19.02 -30.25
CA ARG A 44 24.08 -18.65 -28.95
C ARG A 44 23.21 -17.60 -28.21
N LEU A 45 22.66 -16.66 -28.96
CA LEU A 45 21.72 -15.68 -28.42
C LEU A 45 20.43 -16.36 -27.90
N ALA A 46 19.90 -17.32 -28.67
CA ALA A 46 18.71 -18.08 -28.23
C ALA A 46 18.97 -18.89 -26.96
N GLU A 47 20.14 -19.56 -26.86
CA GLU A 47 20.57 -20.27 -25.65
C GLU A 47 20.69 -19.31 -24.45
N ALA A 48 21.31 -18.14 -24.63
CA ALA A 48 21.46 -17.13 -23.59
C ALA A 48 20.10 -16.59 -23.12
N LYS A 49 19.14 -16.35 -24.04
CA LYS A 49 17.79 -15.92 -23.72
C LYS A 49 17.04 -16.98 -22.90
N VAL A 50 17.15 -18.26 -23.25
CA VAL A 50 16.53 -19.37 -22.49
C VAL A 50 17.10 -19.45 -21.08
N LYS A 51 18.43 -19.30 -20.92
CA LYS A 51 19.06 -19.31 -19.58
C LYS A 51 18.69 -18.09 -18.75
N LEU A 52 18.59 -16.93 -19.36
CA LEU A 52 18.13 -15.71 -18.70
C LEU A 52 16.67 -15.83 -18.24
N ASP A 53 15.78 -16.39 -19.08
CA ASP A 53 14.38 -16.64 -18.73
C ASP A 53 14.24 -17.68 -17.60
N GLN A 54 15.09 -18.73 -17.61
CA GLN A 54 15.15 -19.69 -16.54
C GLN A 54 15.65 -19.08 -15.22
N ALA A 55 16.69 -18.26 -15.26
CA ALA A 55 17.21 -17.54 -14.10
C ALA A 55 16.17 -16.53 -13.55
N SER A 56 15.50 -15.80 -14.43
CA SER A 56 14.40 -14.89 -14.08
C SER A 56 13.24 -15.61 -13.37
N LYS A 57 12.89 -16.82 -13.82
CA LYS A 57 11.86 -17.65 -13.16
C LYS A 57 12.31 -18.21 -11.82
N LEU A 58 13.60 -18.48 -11.62
CA LEU A 58 14.18 -18.96 -10.36
C LEU A 58 14.35 -17.85 -9.32
N LEU A 59 14.64 -16.63 -9.77
CA LEU A 59 14.77 -15.45 -8.91
C LEU A 59 13.43 -15.00 -8.28
N GLY A 60 12.33 -15.64 -8.69
CA GLY A 60 11.00 -15.32 -8.21
C GLY A 60 10.40 -14.13 -8.95
N SER A 61 9.09 -14.02 -8.93
CA SER A 61 8.38 -12.88 -9.49
C SER A 61 8.87 -11.60 -8.81
N ASP A 62 9.43 -10.67 -9.58
CA ASP A 62 9.78 -9.30 -9.13
C ASP A 62 8.52 -8.57 -8.66
N GLY A 63 8.05 -8.83 -7.44
CA GLY A 63 6.84 -8.22 -6.90
C GLY A 63 6.22 -8.98 -5.74
N LEU A 64 5.23 -8.36 -5.13
CA LEU A 64 4.45 -8.96 -4.04
C LEU A 64 3.74 -10.24 -4.49
N SER A 65 3.66 -11.24 -3.61
CA SER A 65 2.88 -12.45 -3.89
C SER A 65 1.42 -12.11 -4.22
N TRP A 66 0.78 -12.95 -5.04
CA TRP A 66 -0.62 -12.76 -5.45
C TRP A 66 -1.55 -12.53 -4.26
N SER A 67 -1.41 -13.35 -3.22
CA SER A 67 -2.25 -13.25 -2.02
C SER A 67 -2.02 -11.96 -1.25
N LEU A 68 -0.76 -11.52 -1.12
CA LEU A 68 -0.45 -10.26 -0.44
C LEU A 68 -0.98 -9.06 -1.23
N SER A 69 -0.81 -9.05 -2.54
CA SER A 69 -1.36 -8.02 -3.44
C SER A 69 -2.89 -7.93 -3.33
N TYR A 70 -3.58 -9.09 -3.33
CA TYR A 70 -5.04 -9.16 -3.18
C TYR A 70 -5.50 -8.64 -1.82
N ILE A 71 -4.91 -9.14 -0.72
CA ILE A 71 -5.29 -8.75 0.64
C ILE A 71 -4.99 -7.28 0.90
N SER A 72 -3.85 -6.77 0.44
CA SER A 72 -3.48 -5.36 0.58
C SER A 72 -4.46 -4.46 -0.18
N GLY A 73 -4.77 -4.76 -1.45
CA GLY A 73 -5.74 -4.02 -2.22
C GLY A 73 -7.13 -4.03 -1.59
N LEU A 74 -7.58 -5.21 -1.10
CA LEU A 74 -8.86 -5.34 -0.39
C LEU A 74 -8.89 -4.48 0.88
N LEU A 75 -7.88 -4.58 1.73
CA LEU A 75 -7.85 -3.92 3.04
C LEU A 75 -7.73 -2.39 2.92
N ILE A 76 -6.89 -1.91 2.00
CA ILE A 76 -6.73 -0.47 1.75
C ILE A 76 -8.07 0.14 1.34
N LEU A 77 -8.70 -0.37 0.29
CA LEU A 77 -9.95 0.21 -0.20
C LEU A 77 -11.12 0.02 0.77
N LEU A 78 -11.18 -1.13 1.45
CA LEU A 78 -12.22 -1.38 2.45
C LEU A 78 -12.12 -0.38 3.60
N ARG A 79 -10.94 -0.07 4.05
CA ARG A 79 -10.68 0.86 5.13
C ARG A 79 -11.04 2.29 4.75
N GLU A 80 -10.42 2.84 3.70
CA GLU A 80 -10.66 4.23 3.30
C GLU A 80 -12.11 4.45 2.87
N GLY A 81 -12.67 3.48 2.16
CA GLY A 81 -14.07 3.52 1.77
C GLY A 81 -15.03 3.50 2.96
N LEU A 82 -14.72 2.73 4.02
CA LEU A 82 -15.49 2.76 5.26
C LEU A 82 -15.40 4.11 5.96
N GLU A 83 -14.23 4.74 6.03
CA GLU A 83 -14.06 6.07 6.61
C GLU A 83 -14.91 7.10 5.86
N ALA A 84 -14.85 7.11 4.54
CA ALA A 84 -15.69 7.96 3.70
C ALA A 84 -17.20 7.75 3.96
N ILE A 85 -17.65 6.49 4.01
CA ILE A 85 -19.05 6.15 4.26
C ILE A 85 -19.49 6.60 5.65
N LEU A 86 -18.67 6.41 6.69
CA LEU A 86 -19.00 6.82 8.07
C LEU A 86 -19.10 8.33 8.20
N VAL A 87 -18.21 9.10 7.58
CA VAL A 87 -18.27 10.55 7.56
C VAL A 87 -19.55 11.02 6.86
N LEU A 88 -19.84 10.50 5.67
CA LEU A 88 -21.04 10.84 4.92
C LEU A 88 -22.31 10.46 5.69
N ALA A 89 -22.35 9.28 6.29
CA ALA A 89 -23.49 8.82 7.11
C ALA A 89 -23.74 9.76 8.32
N ALA A 90 -22.67 10.20 9.00
CA ALA A 90 -22.77 11.14 10.11
C ALA A 90 -23.32 12.51 9.66
N ILE A 91 -22.80 13.06 8.54
CA ILE A 91 -23.28 14.32 7.99
C ILE A 91 -24.77 14.20 7.58
N LEU A 92 -25.12 13.15 6.85
CA LEU A 92 -26.48 12.92 6.37
C LEU A 92 -27.47 12.69 7.54
N ALA A 93 -27.08 11.94 8.56
CA ALA A 93 -27.88 11.73 9.77
C ALA A 93 -28.13 13.04 10.51
N PHE A 94 -27.12 13.88 10.69
CA PHE A 94 -27.26 15.21 11.29
C PHE A 94 -28.24 16.08 10.51
N LEU A 95 -28.07 16.18 9.17
CA LEU A 95 -28.94 17.00 8.34
C LEU A 95 -30.38 16.53 8.30
N ARG A 96 -30.61 15.22 8.33
CA ARG A 96 -31.96 14.64 8.43
C ARG A 96 -32.61 14.94 9.77
N ASN A 97 -31.85 14.82 10.87
CA ASN A 97 -32.35 15.08 12.22
C ASN A 97 -32.64 16.57 12.47
N THR A 98 -31.94 17.49 11.78
CA THR A 98 -32.15 18.93 11.84
C THR A 98 -33.15 19.46 10.80
N GLY A 99 -33.76 18.58 10.00
CA GLY A 99 -34.77 18.95 9.00
C GLY A 99 -34.21 19.70 7.77
N GLN A 100 -32.86 19.75 7.61
CA GLN A 100 -32.20 20.50 6.53
C GLN A 100 -32.11 19.69 5.23
N GLN A 101 -33.23 19.25 4.67
CA GLN A 101 -33.25 18.40 3.46
C GLN A 101 -32.60 19.05 2.24
N SER A 102 -32.63 20.38 2.12
CA SER A 102 -31.95 21.06 1.02
C SER A 102 -30.42 20.94 1.07
N ALA A 103 -29.84 20.84 2.27
CA ALA A 103 -28.40 20.60 2.46
C ALA A 103 -27.98 19.17 2.11
N VAL A 104 -28.88 18.19 2.26
CA VAL A 104 -28.62 16.79 1.84
C VAL A 104 -28.28 16.71 0.35
N ARG A 105 -28.98 17.50 -0.50
CA ARG A 105 -28.66 17.55 -1.94
C ARG A 105 -27.27 18.13 -2.19
N SER A 106 -26.89 19.16 -1.43
CA SER A 106 -25.54 19.76 -1.52
C SER A 106 -24.43 18.79 -1.12
N VAL A 107 -24.64 18.00 -0.05
CA VAL A 107 -23.72 16.92 0.35
C VAL A 107 -23.58 15.88 -0.74
N ASN A 108 -24.69 15.47 -1.37
CA ASN A 108 -24.65 14.50 -2.47
C ASN A 108 -23.90 15.02 -3.70
N ILE A 109 -24.00 16.30 -4.01
CA ILE A 109 -23.19 16.93 -5.06
C ILE A 109 -21.71 16.95 -4.64
N GLY A 110 -21.42 17.30 -3.38
CA GLY A 110 -20.05 17.38 -2.88
C GLY A 110 -19.28 16.05 -3.01
N TRP A 111 -19.83 14.95 -2.50
CA TRP A 111 -19.13 13.66 -2.60
C TRP A 111 -19.06 13.14 -4.05
N ALA A 112 -20.07 13.39 -4.89
CA ALA A 112 -20.03 13.02 -6.30
C ALA A 112 -18.92 13.79 -7.06
N LEU A 113 -18.75 15.07 -6.78
CA LEU A 113 -17.64 15.86 -7.32
C LEU A 113 -16.29 15.37 -6.83
N ALA A 114 -16.21 14.92 -5.56
CA ALA A 114 -14.99 14.31 -5.03
C ALA A 114 -14.58 13.04 -5.79
N LEU A 115 -15.54 12.18 -6.17
CA LEU A 115 -15.26 11.00 -7.02
C LEU A 115 -14.69 11.41 -8.38
N VAL A 116 -15.29 12.43 -9.02
CA VAL A 116 -14.80 12.93 -10.32
C VAL A 116 -13.39 13.52 -10.19
N ALA A 117 -13.15 14.33 -9.16
CA ALA A 117 -11.84 14.91 -8.90
C ALA A 117 -10.80 13.82 -8.56
N GLY A 118 -11.17 12.81 -7.77
CA GLY A 118 -10.33 11.66 -7.45
C GLY A 118 -9.93 10.87 -8.70
N PHE A 119 -10.89 10.60 -9.59
CA PHE A 119 -10.57 9.96 -10.86
C PHE A 119 -9.59 10.79 -11.71
N GLY A 120 -9.77 12.12 -11.76
CA GLY A 120 -8.83 13.02 -12.43
C GLY A 120 -7.43 12.98 -11.80
N THR A 121 -7.35 12.95 -10.46
CA THR A 121 -6.09 12.82 -9.73
C THR A 121 -5.39 11.48 -10.02
N TRP A 122 -6.15 10.38 -10.02
CA TRP A 122 -5.62 9.07 -10.37
C TRP A 122 -5.07 9.03 -11.80
N ALA A 123 -5.83 9.54 -12.78
CA ALA A 123 -5.39 9.60 -14.18
C ALA A 123 -4.10 10.43 -14.34
N LEU A 124 -3.97 11.53 -13.58
CA LEU A 124 -2.76 12.35 -13.57
C LEU A 124 -1.59 11.60 -12.94
N ALA A 125 -1.79 10.92 -11.81
CA ALA A 125 -0.77 10.14 -11.13
C ALA A 125 -0.26 9.00 -12.03
N ALA A 126 -1.16 8.22 -12.64
CA ALA A 126 -0.82 7.16 -13.57
C ALA A 126 -0.01 7.67 -14.77
N TYR A 127 -0.39 8.84 -15.34
CA TYR A 127 0.35 9.46 -16.44
C TYR A 127 1.77 9.88 -16.01
N VAL A 128 1.95 10.46 -14.83
CA VAL A 128 3.26 10.89 -14.32
C VAL A 128 4.18 9.69 -14.07
N ILE A 129 3.63 8.59 -13.55
CA ILE A 129 4.40 7.35 -13.31
C ILE A 129 4.83 6.70 -14.63
N ASP A 130 3.95 6.67 -15.63
CA ASP A 130 4.26 6.08 -16.94
C ASP A 130 5.38 6.84 -17.67
N VAL A 131 5.38 8.17 -17.60
CA VAL A 131 6.44 9.03 -18.17
C VAL A 131 7.78 8.85 -17.43
N GLY A 132 7.73 8.49 -16.14
CA GLY A 132 8.93 8.27 -15.31
C GLY A 132 9.66 6.94 -15.52
N GLY A 133 9.26 6.12 -16.49
CA GLY A 133 9.68 4.71 -16.66
C GLY A 133 11.17 4.40 -16.72
N ALA A 134 12.06 5.39 -16.94
CA ALA A 134 13.51 5.19 -16.91
C ALA A 134 14.13 5.00 -15.51
N GLN A 135 13.36 5.26 -14.44
CA GLN A 135 13.78 5.13 -13.03
C GLN A 135 12.70 4.44 -12.18
N ARG A 136 12.06 3.43 -12.75
CA ARG A 136 10.93 2.73 -12.11
C ARG A 136 11.27 2.23 -10.70
N GLU A 137 12.40 1.55 -10.54
CA GLU A 137 12.83 0.98 -9.25
C GLU A 137 13.11 2.07 -8.19
N LEU A 138 13.65 3.21 -8.62
CA LEU A 138 13.84 4.36 -7.74
C LEU A 138 12.50 4.94 -7.29
N LEU A 139 11.54 5.09 -8.21
CA LEU A 139 10.20 5.56 -7.89
C LEU A 139 9.48 4.59 -6.97
N GLU A 140 9.59 3.28 -7.23
CA GLU A 140 9.02 2.22 -6.40
C GLU A 140 9.55 2.29 -4.97
N GLY A 141 10.87 2.38 -4.80
CA GLY A 141 11.50 2.48 -3.48
C GLY A 141 11.11 3.76 -2.72
N CYS A 142 11.14 4.91 -3.40
CA CYS A 142 10.76 6.19 -2.79
C CYS A 142 9.28 6.23 -2.41
N THR A 143 8.38 5.76 -3.28
CA THR A 143 6.93 5.73 -3.01
C THR A 143 6.59 4.75 -1.90
N ALA A 144 7.24 3.58 -1.84
CA ALA A 144 7.04 2.61 -0.77
C ALA A 144 7.47 3.14 0.60
N LEU A 145 8.63 3.81 0.70
CA LEU A 145 9.08 4.45 1.94
C LEU A 145 8.18 5.62 2.34
N PHE A 146 7.75 6.44 1.37
CA PHE A 146 6.78 7.50 1.63
C PHE A 146 5.46 6.94 2.16
N ALA A 147 4.93 5.89 1.51
CA ALA A 147 3.74 5.19 1.97
C ALA A 147 3.93 4.59 3.38
N ALA A 148 5.08 3.98 3.68
CA ALA A 148 5.37 3.45 5.02
C ALA A 148 5.26 4.54 6.10
N VAL A 149 5.82 5.72 5.86
CA VAL A 149 5.75 6.86 6.79
C VAL A 149 4.31 7.37 6.93
N MET A 150 3.60 7.53 5.81
CA MET A 150 2.22 8.03 5.80
C MET A 150 1.26 7.05 6.51
N VAL A 151 1.38 5.75 6.22
CA VAL A 151 0.57 4.70 6.85
C VAL A 151 0.85 4.60 8.36
N LEU A 152 2.11 4.75 8.75
CA LEU A 152 2.49 4.79 10.18
C LEU A 152 1.85 5.99 10.89
N TRP A 153 2.01 7.18 10.33
CA TRP A 153 1.44 8.40 10.89
C TRP A 153 -0.08 8.30 11.04
N LEU A 154 -0.75 7.78 10.01
CA LEU A 154 -2.18 7.60 9.97
C LEU A 154 -2.66 6.55 10.98
N GLY A 155 -1.95 5.41 11.11
CA GLY A 155 -2.26 4.37 12.09
C GLY A 155 -2.20 4.89 13.53
N VAL A 156 -1.22 5.72 13.85
CA VAL A 156 -1.11 6.37 15.15
C VAL A 156 -2.23 7.39 15.37
N TRP A 157 -2.50 8.22 14.37
CA TRP A 157 -3.57 9.22 14.43
C TRP A 157 -4.96 8.57 14.63
N MET A 158 -5.22 7.45 13.97
CA MET A 158 -6.45 6.67 14.16
C MET A 158 -6.56 6.06 15.55
N HIS A 159 -5.44 5.55 16.07
CA HIS A 159 -5.41 5.01 17.41
C HIS A 159 -5.83 6.07 18.45
N ASP A 160 -5.39 7.31 18.31
CA ASP A 160 -5.76 8.41 19.21
C ASP A 160 -7.25 8.76 19.12
N ARG A 161 -7.89 8.50 17.98
CA ARG A 161 -9.31 8.82 17.73
C ARG A 161 -10.28 7.65 17.87
N ARG A 162 -9.84 6.51 18.40
CA ARG A 162 -10.70 5.33 18.61
C ARG A 162 -11.90 5.57 19.56
N HIS A 163 -11.89 6.67 20.32
CA HIS A 163 -13.02 7.03 21.19
C HIS A 163 -14.12 7.70 20.37
N ALA A 164 -15.31 7.06 20.33
CA ALA A 164 -16.47 7.53 19.57
C ALA A 164 -16.89 8.98 19.91
N ALA A 165 -16.65 9.44 21.15
CA ALA A 165 -16.93 10.81 21.57
C ALA A 165 -16.04 11.83 20.85
N ALA A 166 -14.73 11.60 20.76
CA ALA A 166 -13.81 12.51 20.08
C ALA A 166 -14.13 12.64 18.59
N TRP A 167 -14.58 11.55 17.96
CA TRP A 167 -15.03 11.55 16.56
C TRP A 167 -16.33 12.35 16.39
N GLN A 168 -17.32 12.15 17.28
CA GLN A 168 -18.58 12.90 17.24
C GLN A 168 -18.38 14.39 17.47
N ASP A 169 -17.47 14.78 18.38
CA ASP A 169 -17.16 16.19 18.64
C ASP A 169 -16.44 16.85 17.47
N TYR A 170 -15.55 16.13 16.78
CA TYR A 170 -14.92 16.59 15.53
C TYR A 170 -15.99 16.86 14.45
N ILE A 171 -16.90 15.92 14.23
CA ILE A 171 -17.99 16.09 13.26
C ILE A 171 -18.89 17.26 13.67
N LYS A 172 -19.32 17.35 14.93
CA LYS A 172 -20.16 18.46 15.42
C LYS A 172 -19.49 19.83 15.22
N SER A 173 -18.21 19.96 15.60
CA SER A 173 -17.49 21.22 15.44
C SER A 173 -17.34 21.63 13.96
N SER A 174 -17.08 20.67 13.07
CA SER A 174 -17.01 20.90 11.63
C SER A 174 -18.36 21.31 11.02
N LEU A 175 -19.46 20.75 11.52
CA LEU A 175 -20.82 21.06 11.08
C LEU A 175 -21.30 22.45 11.53
N VAL A 176 -20.93 22.86 12.74
CA VAL A 176 -21.28 24.21 13.27
C VAL A 176 -20.53 25.31 12.53
N SER A 177 -19.31 25.04 12.07
CA SER A 177 -18.49 25.99 11.31
C SER A 177 -18.91 26.12 9.83
N GLY A 178 -19.63 25.14 9.27
CA GLY A 178 -20.04 25.07 7.87
C GLY A 178 -21.29 25.87 7.55
N GLY A 179 -21.18 27.20 7.44
CA GLY A 179 -22.30 28.10 7.14
C GLY A 179 -22.92 27.86 5.75
N GLY A 180 -24.16 27.36 5.70
CA GLY A 180 -24.98 27.30 4.50
C GLY A 180 -24.76 26.07 3.59
N ARG A 181 -25.56 25.98 2.51
CA ARG A 181 -25.57 24.84 1.57
C ARG A 181 -24.21 24.56 0.92
N PHE A 182 -23.46 25.61 0.61
CA PHE A 182 -22.13 25.50 0.02
C PHE A 182 -21.12 24.89 1.00
N GLY A 183 -21.14 25.31 2.28
CA GLY A 183 -20.28 24.76 3.32
C GLY A 183 -20.45 23.24 3.50
N PHE A 184 -21.68 22.73 3.48
CA PHE A 184 -21.93 21.29 3.56
C PHE A 184 -21.47 20.53 2.32
N ALA A 185 -21.58 21.11 1.11
CA ALA A 185 -21.03 20.52 -0.10
C ALA A 185 -19.50 20.42 -0.05
N MET A 186 -18.84 21.52 0.38
CA MET A 186 -17.39 21.57 0.53
C MET A 186 -16.88 20.62 1.61
N LEU A 187 -17.58 20.52 2.75
CA LEU A 187 -17.24 19.57 3.80
C LEU A 187 -17.29 18.13 3.29
N ALA A 188 -18.37 17.77 2.59
CA ALA A 188 -18.51 16.44 2.00
C ALA A 188 -17.45 16.18 0.91
N PHE A 189 -17.20 17.18 0.07
CA PHE A 189 -16.18 17.11 -0.97
C PHE A 189 -14.78 16.82 -0.38
N PHE A 190 -14.31 17.68 0.52
CA PHE A 190 -12.96 17.52 1.07
C PHE A 190 -12.82 16.27 1.93
N SER A 191 -13.84 15.89 2.66
CA SER A 191 -13.80 14.67 3.46
C SER A 191 -13.65 13.43 2.56
N VAL A 192 -14.45 13.31 1.50
CA VAL A 192 -14.39 12.16 0.58
C VAL A 192 -13.14 12.23 -0.32
N TYR A 193 -12.80 13.42 -0.81
CA TYR A 193 -11.62 13.60 -1.66
C TYR A 193 -10.33 13.23 -0.92
N ARG A 194 -10.24 13.55 0.36
CA ARG A 194 -9.11 13.16 1.19
C ARG A 194 -8.93 11.64 1.23
N GLU A 195 -10.01 10.88 1.51
CA GLU A 195 -9.94 9.42 1.56
C GLU A 195 -9.60 8.83 0.17
N LEU A 196 -10.16 9.38 -0.90
CA LEU A 196 -9.82 8.99 -2.26
C LEU A 196 -8.35 9.27 -2.60
N PHE A 197 -7.81 10.41 -2.15
CA PHE A 197 -6.40 10.73 -2.36
C PHE A 197 -5.50 9.73 -1.65
N GLU A 198 -5.84 9.31 -0.42
CA GLU A 198 -5.11 8.27 0.32
C GLU A 198 -5.20 6.91 -0.41
N VAL A 199 -6.39 6.53 -0.91
CA VAL A 199 -6.56 5.34 -1.77
C VAL A 199 -5.63 5.38 -2.98
N ILE A 200 -5.59 6.51 -3.70
CA ILE A 200 -4.77 6.66 -4.91
C ILE A 200 -3.29 6.45 -4.56
N LEU A 201 -2.78 7.12 -3.54
CA LEU A 201 -1.38 6.99 -3.12
C LEU A 201 -1.01 5.53 -2.76
N PHE A 202 -1.87 4.85 -2.00
CA PHE A 202 -1.61 3.48 -1.58
C PHE A 202 -1.74 2.49 -2.73
N TYR A 203 -2.71 2.69 -3.62
CA TYR A 203 -2.89 1.82 -4.79
C TYR A 203 -1.78 1.99 -5.81
N GLU A 204 -1.30 3.21 -6.06
CA GLU A 204 -0.14 3.42 -6.94
C GLU A 204 1.12 2.77 -6.36
N THR A 205 1.35 2.91 -5.05
CA THR A 205 2.46 2.23 -4.38
C THR A 205 2.33 0.71 -4.46
N LEU A 206 1.13 0.18 -4.18
CA LEU A 206 0.85 -1.25 -4.26
C LEU A 206 0.96 -1.78 -5.69
N TRP A 207 0.52 -1.00 -6.68
CA TRP A 207 0.62 -1.33 -8.10
C TRP A 207 2.06 -1.50 -8.55
N LEU A 208 2.93 -0.57 -8.16
CA LEU A 208 4.36 -0.64 -8.45
C LEU A 208 5.00 -1.87 -7.80
N GLN A 209 4.70 -2.14 -6.53
CA GLN A 209 5.25 -3.27 -5.77
C GLN A 209 4.72 -4.63 -6.22
N ALA A 210 3.47 -4.71 -6.67
CA ALA A 210 2.84 -5.96 -7.10
C ALA A 210 3.45 -6.53 -8.39
N GLY A 211 4.06 -5.67 -9.20
CA GLY A 211 4.57 -6.04 -10.52
C GLY A 211 3.49 -6.54 -11.48
N PRO A 212 3.84 -6.87 -12.72
CA PRO A 212 2.85 -7.27 -13.73
C PRO A 212 2.01 -8.51 -13.36
N ALA A 213 2.60 -9.46 -12.63
CA ALA A 213 1.92 -10.68 -12.20
C ALA A 213 0.91 -10.44 -11.07
N GLY A 214 1.15 -9.43 -10.22
CA GLY A 214 0.30 -9.07 -9.09
C GLY A 214 -0.82 -8.08 -9.41
N HIS A 215 -0.78 -7.38 -10.55
CA HIS A 215 -1.78 -6.37 -10.91
C HIS A 215 -3.22 -6.92 -10.91
N GLN A 216 -3.42 -8.13 -11.41
CA GLN A 216 -4.75 -8.77 -11.39
C GLN A 216 -5.25 -9.02 -9.96
N ALA A 217 -4.34 -9.37 -9.04
CA ALA A 217 -4.69 -9.57 -7.64
C ALA A 217 -5.10 -8.27 -6.95
N VAL A 218 -4.39 -7.17 -7.20
CA VAL A 218 -4.74 -5.82 -6.72
C VAL A 218 -6.13 -5.42 -7.18
N LEU A 219 -6.42 -5.58 -8.48
CA LEU A 219 -7.74 -5.27 -9.05
C LEU A 219 -8.85 -6.17 -8.47
N ALA A 220 -8.58 -7.46 -8.31
CA ALA A 220 -9.54 -8.40 -7.71
C ALA A 220 -9.83 -8.05 -6.24
N GLY A 221 -8.80 -7.70 -5.47
CA GLY A 221 -8.94 -7.21 -4.09
C GLY A 221 -9.78 -5.94 -4.01
N GLY A 222 -9.48 -4.95 -4.86
CA GLY A 222 -10.23 -3.71 -4.96
C GLY A 222 -11.70 -3.92 -5.37
N ALA A 223 -11.94 -4.77 -6.36
CA ALA A 223 -13.32 -5.10 -6.78
C ALA A 223 -14.11 -5.77 -5.65
N THR A 224 -13.50 -6.70 -4.92
CA THR A 224 -14.12 -7.33 -3.75
C THR A 224 -14.42 -6.30 -2.65
N ALA A 225 -13.48 -5.40 -2.34
CA ALA A 225 -13.68 -4.32 -1.39
C ALA A 225 -14.85 -3.41 -1.81
N LEU A 226 -14.93 -3.05 -3.08
CA LEU A 226 -16.00 -2.19 -3.60
C LEU A 226 -17.38 -2.84 -3.41
N VAL A 227 -17.52 -4.14 -3.71
CA VAL A 227 -18.77 -4.88 -3.49
C VAL A 227 -19.17 -4.89 -2.01
N LEU A 228 -18.20 -5.15 -1.12
CA LEU A 228 -18.42 -5.12 0.33
C LEU A 228 -18.81 -3.72 0.81
N LEU A 229 -18.15 -2.67 0.31
CA LEU A 229 -18.45 -1.27 0.67
C LEU A 229 -19.85 -0.85 0.23
N VAL A 230 -20.29 -1.24 -0.95
CA VAL A 230 -21.67 -0.97 -1.42
C VAL A 230 -22.69 -1.63 -0.50
N GLY A 231 -22.49 -2.89 -0.14
CA GLY A 231 -23.34 -3.61 0.81
C GLY A 231 -23.37 -2.93 2.19
N LEU A 232 -22.20 -2.54 2.68
CA LEU A 232 -22.04 -1.90 3.98
C LEU A 232 -22.66 -0.49 4.00
N ALA A 233 -22.44 0.31 2.96
CA ALA A 233 -23.06 1.61 2.80
C ALA A 233 -24.60 1.51 2.84
N TRP A 234 -25.16 0.50 2.15
CA TRP A 234 -26.59 0.26 2.15
C TRP A 234 -27.12 -0.05 3.56
N VAL A 235 -26.41 -0.90 4.32
CA VAL A 235 -26.78 -1.25 5.70
C VAL A 235 -26.68 -0.03 6.63
N ILE A 236 -25.59 0.73 6.55
CA ILE A 236 -25.33 1.91 7.40
C ILE A 236 -26.36 3.01 7.11
N LEU A 237 -26.59 3.34 5.84
CA LEU A 237 -27.49 4.42 5.45
C LEU A 237 -28.97 4.12 5.74
N ARG A 238 -29.35 2.84 5.86
CA ARG A 238 -30.67 2.43 6.35
C ARG A 238 -30.84 2.53 7.87
N GLY A 239 -29.78 2.84 8.61
CA GLY A 239 -29.84 3.12 10.04
C GLY A 239 -30.02 1.92 10.95
N SER A 240 -29.83 0.69 10.43
CA SER A 240 -30.08 -0.56 11.18
C SER A 240 -28.89 -1.07 11.99
N ALA A 241 -27.67 -0.60 11.72
CA ALA A 241 -26.46 -1.14 12.35
C ALA A 241 -25.81 -0.14 13.32
N LYS A 242 -25.71 -0.51 14.59
CA LYS A 242 -24.79 0.12 15.54
C LYS A 242 -23.40 -0.48 15.32
N LEU A 243 -22.61 0.11 14.43
CA LEU A 243 -21.22 -0.33 14.22
C LEU A 243 -20.39 -0.06 15.47
N PRO A 244 -19.58 -1.03 15.93
CA PRO A 244 -18.63 -0.82 17.02
C PRO A 244 -17.42 -0.03 16.51
N LEU A 245 -17.57 1.29 16.33
CA LEU A 245 -16.56 2.19 15.77
C LEU A 245 -15.20 2.04 16.46
N SER A 246 -15.20 1.87 17.77
CA SER A 246 -13.96 1.68 18.54
C SER A 246 -13.17 0.43 18.11
N LEU A 247 -13.87 -0.69 17.90
CA LEU A 247 -13.24 -1.93 17.43
C LEU A 247 -12.73 -1.77 16.00
N PHE A 248 -13.53 -1.16 15.14
CA PHE A 248 -13.16 -0.86 13.76
C PHE A 248 -11.87 -0.01 13.68
N PHE A 249 -11.82 1.12 14.37
CA PHE A 249 -10.61 1.98 14.39
C PHE A 249 -9.40 1.29 15.00
N SER A 250 -9.60 0.43 16.01
CA SER A 250 -8.50 -0.32 16.63
C SER A 250 -7.90 -1.36 15.70
N ILE A 251 -8.74 -2.11 14.97
CA ILE A 251 -8.28 -3.11 13.98
C ILE A 251 -7.55 -2.41 12.83
N ASN A 252 -8.14 -1.33 12.30
CA ASN A 252 -7.51 -0.59 11.21
C ASN A 252 -6.17 0.02 11.62
N ALA A 253 -6.07 0.61 12.79
CA ALA A 253 -4.82 1.14 13.30
C ALA A 253 -3.73 0.04 13.39
N ALA A 254 -4.10 -1.16 13.86
CA ALA A 254 -3.17 -2.29 13.93
C ALA A 254 -2.73 -2.77 12.53
N LEU A 255 -3.67 -2.87 11.58
CA LEU A 255 -3.37 -3.24 10.19
C LEU A 255 -2.44 -2.24 9.51
N LEU A 256 -2.68 -0.93 9.69
CA LEU A 256 -1.80 0.10 9.16
C LEU A 256 -0.39 0.01 9.72
N CYS A 257 -0.27 -0.16 11.02
CA CYS A 257 1.03 -0.34 11.65
C CYS A 257 1.77 -1.56 11.08
N ALA A 258 1.07 -2.67 10.84
CA ALA A 258 1.65 -3.85 10.20
C ALA A 258 2.09 -3.54 8.75
N LEU A 259 1.23 -2.89 7.95
CA LEU A 259 1.55 -2.50 6.57
C LEU A 259 2.74 -1.54 6.49
N SER A 260 2.88 -0.60 7.44
CA SER A 260 4.02 0.32 7.45
C SER A 260 5.36 -0.41 7.60
N VAL A 261 5.40 -1.48 8.41
CA VAL A 261 6.59 -2.32 8.56
C VAL A 261 6.89 -3.08 7.27
N VAL A 262 5.87 -3.64 6.62
CA VAL A 262 6.00 -4.34 5.34
C VAL A 262 6.54 -3.39 4.25
N PHE A 263 5.93 -2.23 4.10
CA PHE A 263 6.35 -1.23 3.11
C PHE A 263 7.76 -0.69 3.37
N ALA A 264 8.18 -0.54 4.63
CA ALA A 264 9.54 -0.16 4.96
C ALA A 264 10.58 -1.18 4.46
N GLY A 265 10.28 -2.47 4.58
CA GLY A 265 11.13 -3.55 4.08
C GLY A 265 11.23 -3.57 2.55
N HIS A 266 10.08 -3.56 1.87
CA HIS A 266 10.03 -3.55 0.40
C HIS A 266 10.63 -2.27 -0.20
N GLY A 267 10.40 -1.11 0.41
CA GLY A 267 10.95 0.16 -0.07
C GLY A 267 12.47 0.20 -0.03
N VAL A 268 13.09 -0.35 1.02
CA VAL A 268 14.56 -0.48 1.07
C VAL A 268 15.06 -1.44 0.01
N LYS A 269 14.40 -2.60 -0.18
CA LYS A 269 14.76 -3.57 -1.22
C LYS A 269 14.71 -2.94 -2.62
N ALA A 270 13.65 -2.23 -2.95
CA ALA A 270 13.52 -1.54 -4.24
C ALA A 270 14.63 -0.48 -4.46
N LEU A 271 15.02 0.27 -3.41
CA LEU A 271 16.16 1.21 -3.50
C LEU A 271 17.52 0.50 -3.68
N GLN A 272 17.66 -0.72 -3.17
CA GLN A 272 18.84 -1.55 -3.39
C GLN A 272 18.88 -2.06 -4.83
N GLU A 273 17.76 -2.49 -5.39
CA GLU A 273 17.60 -2.90 -6.78
C GLU A 273 17.86 -1.72 -7.75
N ALA A 274 17.43 -0.51 -7.38
CA ALA A 274 17.76 0.73 -8.08
C ALA A 274 19.25 1.14 -7.98
N GLY A 275 20.06 0.41 -7.19
CA GLY A 275 21.49 0.73 -6.99
C GLY A 275 21.78 1.97 -6.15
N VAL A 276 20.76 2.56 -5.51
CA VAL A 276 20.90 3.75 -4.63
C VAL A 276 21.44 3.37 -3.26
N LEU A 277 21.01 2.20 -2.74
CA LEU A 277 21.50 1.65 -1.49
C LEU A 277 22.34 0.39 -1.75
N GLY A 278 23.45 0.27 -1.03
CA GLY A 278 24.24 -0.96 -1.05
C GLY A 278 23.52 -2.10 -0.30
N THR A 279 23.88 -3.34 -0.62
CA THR A 279 23.39 -4.54 0.08
C THR A 279 24.38 -4.99 1.15
N ARG A 280 23.85 -5.37 2.32
CA ARG A 280 24.63 -6.02 3.39
C ARG A 280 23.89 -7.28 3.84
N PRO A 281 24.17 -8.43 3.18
CA PRO A 281 23.48 -9.67 3.52
C PRO A 281 23.80 -10.11 4.94
N VAL A 282 22.79 -10.54 5.67
CA VAL A 282 22.87 -11.08 7.03
C VAL A 282 22.23 -12.46 7.07
N ALA A 283 22.73 -13.34 7.94
CA ALA A 283 22.14 -14.66 8.15
C ALA A 283 20.80 -14.50 8.92
N PHE A 284 19.74 -14.24 8.20
CA PHE A 284 18.39 -14.10 8.72
C PHE A 284 17.41 -14.84 7.80
N PHE A 285 16.19 -15.18 8.28
CA PHE A 285 15.18 -15.80 7.44
C PHE A 285 14.56 -14.74 6.53
N GLU A 286 14.22 -15.16 5.31
CA GLU A 286 13.48 -14.32 4.36
C GLU A 286 12.01 -14.69 4.36
N PHE A 287 11.15 -13.68 4.36
CA PHE A 287 9.71 -13.86 4.31
C PHE A 287 9.07 -12.70 3.58
N ASP A 288 8.93 -12.85 2.27
CA ASP A 288 8.45 -11.79 1.36
C ASP A 288 7.09 -11.20 1.78
N TRP A 289 6.19 -12.03 2.33
CA TRP A 289 4.89 -11.59 2.82
C TRP A 289 4.95 -10.47 3.86
N LEU A 290 6.00 -10.44 4.67
CA LEU A 290 6.23 -9.42 5.68
C LEU A 290 7.30 -8.41 5.27
N GLY A 291 7.77 -8.46 4.02
CA GLY A 291 8.87 -7.62 3.55
C GLY A 291 10.19 -7.89 4.28
N ILE A 292 10.34 -9.09 4.88
CA ILE A 292 11.55 -9.48 5.60
C ILE A 292 12.56 -10.01 4.59
N HIS A 293 13.56 -9.22 4.31
CA HIS A 293 14.68 -9.58 3.45
C HIS A 293 15.93 -9.76 4.30
N ALA A 294 16.79 -10.75 3.95
CA ALA A 294 18.01 -11.06 4.69
C ALA A 294 19.13 -10.02 4.44
N ASP A 295 18.80 -8.74 4.62
CA ASP A 295 19.69 -7.60 4.45
C ASP A 295 19.62 -6.66 5.66
N ALA A 296 20.77 -6.15 6.11
CA ALA A 296 20.88 -5.32 7.31
C ALA A 296 20.10 -4.01 7.20
N TYR A 297 20.03 -3.39 6.01
CA TYR A 297 19.33 -2.12 5.84
C TYR A 297 17.81 -2.31 5.83
N SER A 298 17.31 -3.36 5.17
CA SER A 298 15.89 -3.70 5.16
C SER A 298 15.40 -4.03 6.57
N LEU A 299 16.12 -4.89 7.30
CA LEU A 299 15.80 -5.22 8.71
C LEU A 299 15.90 -4.00 9.63
N ALA A 300 16.88 -3.12 9.43
CA ALA A 300 16.99 -1.88 10.20
C ALA A 300 15.80 -0.95 9.95
N ALA A 301 15.34 -0.79 8.71
CA ALA A 301 14.17 0.02 8.39
C ALA A 301 12.90 -0.53 9.05
N GLN A 302 12.69 -1.84 9.02
CA GLN A 302 11.58 -2.50 9.71
C GLN A 302 11.68 -2.35 11.23
N ALA A 303 12.87 -2.49 11.81
CA ALA A 303 13.10 -2.27 13.23
C ALA A 303 12.81 -0.82 13.64
N VAL A 304 13.21 0.16 12.83
CA VAL A 304 12.90 1.59 13.05
C VAL A 304 11.38 1.82 12.99
N ALA A 305 10.67 1.25 12.02
CA ALA A 305 9.22 1.34 11.94
C ALA A 305 8.54 0.74 13.19
N LEU A 306 8.96 -0.45 13.62
CA LEU A 306 8.46 -1.08 14.85
C LEU A 306 8.74 -0.25 16.11
N LEU A 307 9.93 0.29 16.25
CA LEU A 307 10.29 1.16 17.37
C LEU A 307 9.44 2.45 17.36
N ALA A 308 9.22 3.05 16.19
CA ALA A 308 8.37 4.21 16.04
C ALA A 308 6.93 3.90 16.48
N ILE A 309 6.36 2.75 16.07
CA ILE A 309 5.05 2.28 16.51
C ILE A 309 5.02 2.18 18.05
N LEU A 310 5.96 1.47 18.65
CA LEU A 310 6.00 1.27 20.10
C LEU A 310 6.10 2.59 20.87
N VAL A 311 6.94 3.51 20.43
CA VAL A 311 7.12 4.83 21.06
C VAL A 311 5.83 5.66 20.95
N LEU A 312 5.22 5.72 19.76
CA LEU A 312 4.04 6.53 19.51
C LEU A 312 2.82 5.98 20.26
N TYR A 313 2.60 4.66 20.26
CA TYR A 313 1.54 4.02 21.05
C TYR A 313 1.79 4.15 22.56
N GLY A 314 3.03 4.03 23.01
CA GLY A 314 3.40 4.23 24.42
C GLY A 314 3.08 5.65 24.89
N ARG A 315 3.40 6.66 24.07
CA ARG A 315 3.08 8.08 24.36
C ARG A 315 1.57 8.33 24.40
N SER A 316 0.81 7.76 23.48
CA SER A 316 -0.66 7.86 23.43
C SER A 316 -1.28 7.29 24.71
N ARG A 317 -0.89 6.08 25.13
CA ARG A 317 -1.36 5.46 26.38
C ARG A 317 -1.01 6.26 27.64
N LEU A 318 0.18 6.85 27.68
CA LEU A 318 0.59 7.70 28.81
C LEU A 318 -0.23 8.99 28.87
N ALA A 319 -0.52 9.60 27.72
CA ALA A 319 -1.38 10.79 27.63
C ALA A 319 -2.82 10.49 28.08
N GLU A 320 -3.38 9.32 27.71
CA GLU A 320 -4.69 8.87 28.21
C GLU A 320 -4.73 8.71 29.72
N LYS A 321 -3.73 8.04 30.29
CA LYS A 321 -3.67 7.86 31.76
C LYS A 321 -3.58 9.20 32.50
N ARG A 322 -2.88 10.17 31.96
CA ARG A 322 -2.79 11.53 32.54
C ARG A 322 -4.13 12.28 32.47
N ARG A 323 -4.91 12.12 31.39
CA ARG A 323 -6.24 12.73 31.24
C ARG A 323 -7.30 12.08 32.12
N ALA A 324 -7.15 10.79 32.43
CA ALA A 324 -8.06 10.07 33.31
C ALA A 324 -7.76 10.29 34.82
N ALA A 325 -6.60 10.88 35.14
CA ALA A 325 -6.17 11.17 36.53
C ALA A 325 -6.45 12.63 36.95
N VAL A 326 -6.97 13.45 36.05
CA VAL A 326 -7.44 14.84 36.25
C VAL A 326 -8.96 14.89 36.14
#